data_58a96579f8141f24c6795ec445fc38f4
#
_entry.id   58a96579f8141f24c6795ec445fc38f4
#
_cell.length_a   1.000
_cell.length_b   1.000
_cell.length_c   1.000
_cell.angle_alpha   90.00
_cell.angle_beta   90.00
_cell.angle_gamma   90.00
#
_symmetry.space_group_name_H-M   'P 1'
#
loop_
_entity.id
_entity.type
_entity.pdbx_description
1 polymer ?
#
loop_
_entity_poly.entity_id
_entity_poly.type
_entity_poly.pdbx_seq_one_letter_code
_entity_poly.pdbx_strand_id
1 'polypeptide(L)'
;MKLLERLHRTYLDRDDRVQAARAAFWLGQRLSFDGEQGRASGWYGRAETLVAELGQPCAEEGYLQLPKAQACLARGDGAGALRAVARAVELGERFDEPDLLGLAHSLEGRIRLGAGEVRQGLALLDQAMVAATSDELSPIVTGIVYCVAVEWCQRVYALDRAREWTTALSTWCESQPDLVAFSGECRVHRAEVLELNGDWGEAGAEAQRLLGAKQRGLDPGAGSQACYRKAEIHRLRGEVTEAEEAFRRASQAGRDPQPGLALLRLAQGRTTAAVTGIGSALAATTDPLERARLLPATVEIRLAAGDVAGARSASEELGEIARRFEGEVLAAMAAHARGLVELAEGHAGPALEQLGQAFGSWQRAGAPFVAARIRVSIGLARRALGDEEGAERELGSAGEVFQQLGAAPELARLERLRAARQTPGGLSARELEVLRLVAAGKTNRAIARALFRSEKTIDRHLSNILLKLGVHSRAAATSYAHRHGLV
;
A
#
# COMPACT_ATOMS: atom_id res chain seq x y z
N MET A 1 -1.72 -30.34 -17.46
CA MET A 1 -2.18 -30.39 -18.87
C MET A 1 -2.41 -31.82 -19.34
N LYS A 2 -1.39 -32.62 -19.67
CA LYS A 2 -1.54 -33.98 -20.22
C LYS A 2 -2.46 -34.91 -19.42
N LEU A 3 -2.48 -34.78 -18.07
CA LEU A 3 -3.36 -35.59 -17.21
C LEU A 3 -4.83 -35.20 -17.41
N LEU A 4 -5.18 -33.91 -17.40
CA LEU A 4 -6.54 -33.43 -17.62
C LEU A 4 -7.04 -33.77 -19.05
N GLU A 5 -6.16 -33.69 -20.07
CA GLU A 5 -6.50 -34.14 -21.42
C GLU A 5 -6.80 -35.66 -21.50
N ARG A 6 -6.03 -36.46 -20.77
CA ARG A 6 -6.32 -37.90 -20.64
C ARG A 6 -7.62 -38.15 -19.91
N LEU A 7 -7.87 -37.47 -18.80
CA LEU A 7 -9.13 -37.58 -18.05
C LEU A 7 -10.32 -37.23 -18.94
N HIS A 8 -10.27 -36.13 -19.65
CA HIS A 8 -11.31 -35.71 -20.58
C HIS A 8 -11.62 -36.82 -21.62
N ARG A 9 -10.59 -37.41 -22.27
CA ARG A 9 -10.78 -38.51 -23.23
C ARG A 9 -11.37 -39.75 -22.55
N THR A 10 -10.84 -40.13 -21.39
CA THR A 10 -11.32 -41.31 -20.66
C THR A 10 -12.81 -41.18 -20.30
N TYR A 11 -13.26 -39.98 -19.91
CA TYR A 11 -14.66 -39.73 -19.62
C TYR A 11 -15.53 -39.78 -20.89
N LEU A 12 -15.05 -39.26 -22.00
CA LEU A 12 -15.75 -39.38 -23.30
C LEU A 12 -15.87 -40.84 -23.74
N ASP A 13 -14.79 -41.65 -23.60
CA ASP A 13 -14.82 -43.08 -23.93
C ASP A 13 -15.81 -43.89 -23.07
N ARG A 14 -16.16 -43.35 -21.87
CA ARG A 14 -17.13 -43.93 -20.95
C ARG A 14 -18.54 -43.33 -21.09
N ASP A 15 -18.76 -42.45 -22.03
CA ASP A 15 -19.99 -41.64 -22.20
C ASP A 15 -20.37 -40.80 -20.96
N ASP A 16 -19.38 -40.51 -20.08
CA ASP A 16 -19.57 -39.62 -18.93
C ASP A 16 -19.34 -38.18 -19.34
N ARG A 17 -20.35 -37.58 -19.94
CA ARG A 17 -20.31 -36.22 -20.52
C ARG A 17 -20.15 -35.14 -19.45
N VAL A 18 -20.70 -35.38 -18.26
CA VAL A 18 -20.59 -34.42 -17.11
C VAL A 18 -19.17 -34.29 -16.70
N GLN A 19 -18.45 -35.37 -16.40
CA GLN A 19 -17.06 -35.34 -16.00
C GLN A 19 -16.13 -34.93 -17.14
N ALA A 20 -16.48 -35.25 -18.40
CA ALA A 20 -15.75 -34.75 -19.57
C ALA A 20 -15.86 -33.22 -19.70
N ALA A 21 -17.06 -32.64 -19.47
CA ALA A 21 -17.27 -31.20 -19.47
C ALA A 21 -16.48 -30.52 -18.33
N ARG A 22 -16.50 -31.10 -17.13
CA ARG A 22 -15.71 -30.61 -15.97
C ARG A 22 -14.19 -30.60 -16.26
N ALA A 23 -13.69 -31.69 -16.85
CA ALA A 23 -12.28 -31.76 -17.24
C ALA A 23 -11.92 -30.74 -18.33
N ALA A 24 -12.82 -30.51 -19.30
CA ALA A 24 -12.64 -29.49 -20.31
C ALA A 24 -12.65 -28.05 -19.73
N PHE A 25 -13.54 -27.76 -18.77
CA PHE A 25 -13.55 -26.49 -18.05
C PHE A 25 -12.19 -26.23 -17.34
N TRP A 26 -11.67 -27.21 -16.59
CA TRP A 26 -10.39 -27.04 -15.90
C TRP A 26 -9.19 -26.91 -16.86
N LEU A 27 -9.24 -27.55 -18.04
CA LEU A 27 -8.26 -27.32 -19.11
C LEU A 27 -8.31 -25.88 -19.62
N GLY A 28 -9.51 -25.37 -19.86
CA GLY A 28 -9.73 -23.98 -20.25
C GLY A 28 -9.22 -23.01 -19.18
N GLN A 29 -9.57 -23.26 -17.94
CA GLN A 29 -9.16 -22.45 -16.79
C GLN A 29 -7.62 -22.39 -16.66
N ARG A 30 -6.95 -23.55 -16.73
CA ARG A 30 -5.49 -23.63 -16.68
C ARG A 30 -4.84 -22.86 -17.82
N LEU A 31 -5.31 -23.03 -19.04
CA LEU A 31 -4.79 -22.32 -20.22
C LEU A 31 -5.02 -20.81 -20.13
N SER A 32 -6.16 -20.40 -19.58
CA SER A 32 -6.44 -18.98 -19.30
C SER A 32 -5.42 -18.37 -18.33
N PHE A 33 -5.06 -19.08 -17.25
CA PHE A 33 -3.99 -18.65 -16.33
C PHE A 33 -2.61 -18.59 -17.01
N ASP A 34 -2.34 -19.53 -17.93
CA ASP A 34 -1.08 -19.54 -18.69
C ASP A 34 -1.06 -18.47 -19.82
N GLY A 35 -2.14 -17.65 -19.96
CA GLY A 35 -2.28 -16.61 -21.00
C GLY A 35 -2.65 -17.11 -22.38
N GLU A 36 -2.92 -18.42 -22.56
CA GLU A 36 -3.26 -19.06 -23.84
C GLU A 36 -4.76 -18.94 -24.16
N GLN A 37 -5.27 -17.71 -24.29
CA GLN A 37 -6.69 -17.40 -24.38
C GLN A 37 -7.42 -18.12 -25.53
N GLY A 38 -6.80 -18.25 -26.70
CA GLY A 38 -7.42 -18.95 -27.85
C GLY A 38 -7.66 -20.44 -27.56
N ARG A 39 -6.70 -21.12 -26.95
CA ARG A 39 -6.83 -22.52 -26.54
C ARG A 39 -7.81 -22.68 -25.41
N ALA A 40 -7.81 -21.78 -24.43
CA ALA A 40 -8.76 -21.75 -23.33
C ALA A 40 -10.20 -21.66 -23.85
N SER A 41 -10.48 -20.72 -24.76
CA SER A 41 -11.80 -20.57 -25.40
C SER A 41 -12.23 -21.83 -26.14
N GLY A 42 -11.32 -22.51 -26.84
CA GLY A 42 -11.61 -23.78 -27.51
C GLY A 42 -12.04 -24.88 -26.53
N TRP A 43 -11.43 -24.96 -25.35
CA TRP A 43 -11.81 -25.93 -24.32
C TRP A 43 -13.13 -25.59 -23.63
N TYR A 44 -13.39 -24.29 -23.39
CA TYR A 44 -14.71 -23.84 -22.88
C TYR A 44 -15.82 -24.17 -23.89
N GLY A 45 -15.62 -23.94 -25.19
CA GLY A 45 -16.59 -24.30 -26.24
C GLY A 45 -16.89 -25.81 -26.30
N ARG A 46 -15.86 -26.66 -26.08
CA ARG A 46 -16.09 -28.11 -25.95
C ARG A 46 -16.93 -28.46 -24.74
N ALA A 47 -16.66 -27.83 -23.58
CA ALA A 47 -17.46 -28.05 -22.39
C ALA A 47 -18.91 -27.58 -22.59
N GLU A 48 -19.13 -26.44 -23.26
CA GLU A 48 -20.47 -25.94 -23.61
C GLU A 48 -21.24 -26.92 -24.50
N THR A 49 -20.59 -27.50 -25.51
CA THR A 49 -21.20 -28.49 -26.39
C THR A 49 -21.67 -29.74 -25.59
N LEU A 50 -20.79 -30.26 -24.72
CA LEU A 50 -21.09 -31.40 -23.89
C LEU A 50 -22.27 -31.13 -22.93
N VAL A 51 -22.29 -29.95 -22.31
CA VAL A 51 -23.40 -29.55 -21.42
C VAL A 51 -24.71 -29.39 -22.21
N ALA A 52 -24.67 -28.80 -23.40
CA ALA A 52 -25.85 -28.65 -24.24
C ALA A 52 -26.43 -30.01 -24.67
N GLU A 53 -25.58 -31.00 -24.92
CA GLU A 53 -26.00 -32.37 -25.27
C GLU A 53 -26.67 -33.14 -24.13
N LEU A 54 -26.48 -32.72 -22.86
CA LEU A 54 -27.14 -33.34 -21.71
C LEU A 54 -28.65 -33.04 -21.67
N GLY A 55 -29.09 -31.92 -22.25
CA GLY A 55 -30.49 -31.52 -22.32
C GLY A 55 -31.18 -31.25 -20.97
N GLN A 56 -30.41 -31.22 -19.88
CA GLN A 56 -30.90 -30.93 -18.53
C GLN A 56 -29.86 -30.06 -17.78
N PRO A 57 -30.31 -29.22 -16.84
CA PRO A 57 -29.40 -28.43 -16.01
C PRO A 57 -28.42 -29.32 -15.22
N CYS A 58 -27.17 -28.87 -15.12
CA CYS A 58 -26.11 -29.53 -14.35
C CYS A 58 -25.18 -28.49 -13.71
N ALA A 59 -24.36 -28.90 -12.76
CA ALA A 59 -23.40 -28.02 -12.11
C ALA A 59 -22.37 -27.45 -13.10
N GLU A 60 -21.99 -28.19 -14.12
CA GLU A 60 -21.04 -27.79 -15.16
C GLU A 60 -21.52 -26.58 -15.96
N GLU A 61 -22.85 -26.41 -16.14
CA GLU A 61 -23.42 -25.17 -16.70
C GLU A 61 -23.03 -23.97 -15.83
N GLY A 62 -23.04 -24.12 -14.50
CA GLY A 62 -22.64 -23.09 -13.54
C GLY A 62 -21.15 -22.75 -13.66
N TYR A 63 -20.27 -23.73 -13.74
CA TYR A 63 -18.86 -23.50 -13.97
C TYR A 63 -18.58 -22.71 -15.24
N LEU A 64 -19.34 -22.94 -16.31
CA LEU A 64 -19.21 -22.22 -17.58
C LEU A 64 -19.72 -20.77 -17.53
N GLN A 65 -20.50 -20.39 -16.50
CA GLN A 65 -20.85 -18.98 -16.26
C GLN A 65 -19.65 -18.15 -15.81
N LEU A 66 -18.64 -18.74 -15.14
CA LEU A 66 -17.48 -18.01 -14.63
C LEU A 66 -16.64 -17.39 -15.75
N PRO A 67 -16.18 -18.12 -16.79
CA PRO A 67 -15.49 -17.50 -17.92
C PRO A 67 -16.37 -16.53 -18.72
N LYS A 68 -17.69 -16.73 -18.76
CA LYS A 68 -18.62 -15.77 -19.38
C LYS A 68 -18.66 -14.45 -18.62
N ALA A 69 -18.71 -14.52 -17.27
CA ALA A 69 -18.63 -13.33 -16.42
C ALA A 69 -17.30 -12.59 -16.63
N GLN A 70 -16.17 -13.29 -16.70
CA GLN A 70 -14.87 -12.70 -16.97
C GLN A 70 -14.83 -12.03 -18.35
N ALA A 71 -15.41 -12.66 -19.36
CA ALA A 71 -15.51 -12.07 -20.69
C ALA A 71 -16.40 -10.81 -20.73
N CYS A 72 -17.47 -10.77 -19.94
CA CYS A 72 -18.29 -9.57 -19.76
C CYS A 72 -17.47 -8.43 -19.12
N LEU A 73 -16.73 -8.72 -18.06
CA LEU A 73 -15.84 -7.73 -17.40
C LEU A 73 -14.81 -7.16 -18.37
N ALA A 74 -14.18 -8.01 -19.18
CA ALA A 74 -13.20 -7.57 -20.17
C ALA A 74 -13.77 -6.60 -21.21
N ARG A 75 -15.09 -6.65 -21.44
CA ARG A 75 -15.82 -5.73 -22.34
C ARG A 75 -16.44 -4.54 -21.60
N GLY A 76 -16.26 -4.43 -20.28
CA GLY A 76 -16.88 -3.38 -19.45
C GLY A 76 -18.36 -3.62 -19.11
N ASP A 77 -18.91 -4.81 -19.41
CA ASP A 77 -20.29 -5.17 -19.09
C ASP A 77 -20.39 -5.77 -17.67
N GLY A 78 -20.33 -4.90 -16.67
CA GLY A 78 -20.46 -5.32 -15.26
C GLY A 78 -21.83 -5.96 -14.94
N ALA A 79 -22.92 -5.47 -15.55
CA ALA A 79 -24.25 -6.03 -15.34
C ALA A 79 -24.37 -7.44 -15.94
N GLY A 80 -23.82 -7.68 -17.11
CA GLY A 80 -23.73 -9.00 -17.72
C GLY A 80 -22.89 -9.98 -16.89
N ALA A 81 -21.78 -9.48 -16.33
CA ALA A 81 -20.94 -10.28 -15.45
C ALA A 81 -21.70 -10.72 -14.18
N LEU A 82 -22.41 -9.81 -13.51
CA LEU A 82 -23.21 -10.13 -12.32
C LEU A 82 -24.33 -11.10 -12.62
N ARG A 83 -25.02 -11.00 -13.78
CA ARG A 83 -26.05 -11.99 -14.17
C ARG A 83 -25.45 -13.37 -14.37
N ALA A 84 -24.30 -13.47 -15.01
CA ALA A 84 -23.63 -14.75 -15.19
C ALA A 84 -23.20 -15.37 -13.84
N VAL A 85 -22.63 -14.57 -12.94
CA VAL A 85 -22.28 -15.06 -11.60
C VAL A 85 -23.50 -15.47 -10.79
N ALA A 86 -24.59 -14.70 -10.82
CA ALA A 86 -25.83 -15.07 -10.13
C ALA A 86 -26.37 -16.43 -10.62
N ARG A 87 -26.27 -16.72 -11.93
CA ARG A 87 -26.62 -18.04 -12.47
C ARG A 87 -25.66 -19.14 -11.96
N ALA A 88 -24.37 -18.84 -11.81
CA ALA A 88 -23.42 -19.79 -11.23
C ALA A 88 -23.76 -20.12 -9.78
N VAL A 89 -24.12 -19.10 -8.97
CA VAL A 89 -24.57 -19.31 -7.57
C VAL A 89 -25.83 -20.16 -7.52
N GLU A 90 -26.86 -19.81 -8.29
CA GLU A 90 -28.12 -20.58 -8.36
C GLU A 90 -27.87 -22.07 -8.66
N LEU A 91 -26.99 -22.36 -9.63
CA LEU A 91 -26.66 -23.74 -9.98
C LEU A 91 -25.79 -24.42 -8.91
N GLY A 92 -24.87 -23.68 -8.28
CA GLY A 92 -24.06 -24.16 -7.18
C GLY A 92 -24.92 -24.59 -5.98
N GLU A 93 -25.89 -23.76 -5.59
CA GLU A 93 -26.84 -24.08 -4.53
C GLU A 93 -27.74 -25.27 -4.92
N ARG A 94 -28.24 -25.28 -6.15
CA ARG A 94 -29.15 -26.34 -6.61
C ARG A 94 -28.51 -27.72 -6.64
N PHE A 95 -27.22 -27.80 -6.97
CA PHE A 95 -26.50 -29.06 -7.13
C PHE A 95 -25.57 -29.39 -5.97
N ASP A 96 -25.61 -28.58 -4.90
CA ASP A 96 -24.74 -28.71 -3.71
C ASP A 96 -23.24 -28.82 -4.09
N GLU A 97 -22.77 -27.82 -4.88
CA GLU A 97 -21.38 -27.75 -5.38
C GLU A 97 -20.59 -26.66 -4.67
N PRO A 98 -19.92 -26.97 -3.55
CA PRO A 98 -19.17 -25.97 -2.77
C PRO A 98 -18.07 -25.26 -3.57
N ASP A 99 -17.34 -25.99 -4.41
CA ASP A 99 -16.30 -25.43 -5.27
C ASP A 99 -16.83 -24.35 -6.21
N LEU A 100 -18.01 -24.59 -6.82
CA LEU A 100 -18.64 -23.60 -7.69
C LEU A 100 -19.09 -22.37 -6.91
N LEU A 101 -19.66 -22.54 -5.72
CA LEU A 101 -20.07 -21.44 -4.84
C LEU A 101 -18.87 -20.62 -4.39
N GLY A 102 -17.78 -21.23 -3.96
CA GLY A 102 -16.55 -20.55 -3.57
C GLY A 102 -15.96 -19.69 -4.70
N LEU A 103 -15.90 -20.23 -5.92
CA LEU A 103 -15.45 -19.50 -7.10
C LEU A 103 -16.42 -18.36 -7.49
N ALA A 104 -17.74 -18.61 -7.44
CA ALA A 104 -18.76 -17.63 -7.81
C ALA A 104 -18.78 -16.46 -6.82
N HIS A 105 -18.79 -16.72 -5.50
CA HIS A 105 -18.74 -15.67 -4.48
C HIS A 105 -17.43 -14.85 -4.57
N SER A 106 -16.29 -15.50 -4.81
CA SER A 106 -15.02 -14.80 -5.02
C SER A 106 -15.07 -13.89 -6.24
N LEU A 107 -15.66 -14.35 -7.34
CA LEU A 107 -15.79 -13.55 -8.56
C LEU A 107 -16.80 -12.40 -8.38
N GLU A 108 -17.94 -12.63 -7.74
CA GLU A 108 -18.92 -11.59 -7.42
C GLU A 108 -18.31 -10.54 -6.48
N GLY A 109 -17.64 -10.97 -5.42
CA GLY A 109 -16.93 -10.10 -4.50
C GLY A 109 -15.96 -9.16 -5.23
N ARG A 110 -15.15 -9.72 -6.13
CA ARG A 110 -14.23 -8.96 -6.98
C ARG A 110 -14.94 -7.94 -7.86
N ILE A 111 -16.06 -8.31 -8.49
CA ILE A 111 -16.84 -7.41 -9.35
C ILE A 111 -17.37 -6.23 -8.53
N ARG A 112 -17.97 -6.51 -7.37
CA ARG A 112 -18.52 -5.49 -6.47
C ARG A 112 -17.46 -4.57 -5.93
N LEU A 113 -16.32 -5.10 -5.51
CA LEU A 113 -15.17 -4.31 -5.06
C LEU A 113 -14.68 -3.35 -6.16
N GLY A 114 -14.56 -3.82 -7.39
CA GLY A 114 -14.19 -2.99 -8.53
C GLY A 114 -15.21 -1.89 -8.85
N ALA A 115 -16.49 -2.12 -8.56
CA ALA A 115 -17.55 -1.15 -8.69
C ALA A 115 -17.58 -0.10 -7.55
N GLY A 116 -16.89 -0.36 -6.42
CA GLY A 116 -16.91 0.46 -5.21
C GLY A 116 -17.90 -0.01 -4.14
N GLU A 117 -18.58 -1.12 -4.35
CA GLU A 117 -19.51 -1.74 -3.37
C GLU A 117 -18.73 -2.53 -2.31
N VAL A 118 -17.84 -1.84 -1.57
CA VAL A 118 -16.79 -2.47 -0.76
C VAL A 118 -17.34 -3.38 0.32
N ARG A 119 -18.35 -2.95 1.07
CA ARG A 119 -18.95 -3.77 2.14
C ARG A 119 -19.52 -5.08 1.62
N GLN A 120 -20.25 -5.04 0.51
CA GLN A 120 -20.86 -6.23 -0.08
C GLN A 120 -19.80 -7.14 -0.67
N GLY A 121 -18.83 -6.57 -1.38
CA GLY A 121 -17.73 -7.32 -1.97
C GLY A 121 -16.87 -8.04 -0.94
N LEU A 122 -16.51 -7.37 0.16
CA LEU A 122 -15.75 -7.98 1.25
C LEU A 122 -16.58 -9.09 1.95
N ALA A 123 -17.88 -8.90 2.17
CA ALA A 123 -18.73 -9.92 2.78
C ALA A 123 -18.78 -11.20 1.93
N LEU A 124 -18.80 -11.09 0.60
CA LEU A 124 -18.76 -12.25 -0.30
C LEU A 124 -17.40 -12.95 -0.26
N LEU A 125 -16.30 -12.18 -0.20
CA LEU A 125 -14.98 -12.77 -0.02
C LEU A 125 -14.85 -13.47 1.34
N ASP A 126 -15.37 -12.87 2.42
CA ASP A 126 -15.39 -13.49 3.75
C ASP A 126 -16.16 -14.83 3.73
N GLN A 127 -17.32 -14.91 3.03
CA GLN A 127 -18.07 -16.17 2.86
C GLN A 127 -17.26 -17.24 2.12
N ALA A 128 -16.63 -16.87 1.00
CA ALA A 128 -15.77 -17.78 0.26
C ALA A 128 -14.57 -18.25 1.11
N MET A 129 -14.01 -17.37 1.95
CA MET A 129 -12.91 -17.68 2.85
C MET A 129 -13.33 -18.62 3.99
N VAL A 130 -14.55 -18.49 4.52
CA VAL A 130 -15.08 -19.45 5.50
C VAL A 130 -15.09 -20.85 4.91
N ALA A 131 -15.64 -21.04 3.70
CA ALA A 131 -15.63 -22.33 3.02
C ALA A 131 -14.20 -22.86 2.76
N ALA A 132 -13.27 -21.98 2.38
CA ALA A 132 -11.87 -22.35 2.16
C ALA A 132 -11.12 -22.78 3.45
N THR A 133 -11.47 -22.18 4.60
CA THR A 133 -10.85 -22.49 5.90
C THR A 133 -11.51 -23.64 6.64
N SER A 134 -12.71 -24.04 6.24
CA SER A 134 -13.49 -25.18 6.82
C SER A 134 -13.30 -26.48 6.05
N ASP A 135 -12.31 -26.56 5.15
CA ASP A 135 -12.03 -27.73 4.30
C ASP A 135 -13.23 -28.19 3.44
N GLU A 136 -14.14 -27.26 3.11
CA GLU A 136 -15.31 -27.54 2.27
C GLU A 136 -14.96 -27.55 0.77
N LEU A 137 -13.84 -26.90 0.40
CA LEU A 137 -13.42 -26.71 -0.99
C LEU A 137 -12.30 -27.68 -1.37
N SER A 138 -12.25 -28.05 -2.65
CA SER A 138 -11.09 -28.77 -3.18
C SER A 138 -9.82 -27.93 -3.09
N PRO A 139 -8.61 -28.54 -2.94
CA PRO A 139 -7.37 -27.80 -2.76
C PRO A 139 -7.06 -26.77 -3.86
N ILE A 140 -7.48 -27.04 -5.10
CA ILE A 140 -7.29 -26.10 -6.21
C ILE A 140 -8.17 -24.86 -6.02
N VAL A 141 -9.44 -25.06 -5.66
CA VAL A 141 -10.39 -23.96 -5.45
C VAL A 141 -10.02 -23.17 -4.19
N THR A 142 -9.66 -23.85 -3.10
CA THR A 142 -9.12 -23.23 -1.88
C THR A 142 -8.00 -22.26 -2.21
N GLY A 143 -7.00 -22.68 -2.98
CA GLY A 143 -5.89 -21.82 -3.40
C GLY A 143 -6.34 -20.61 -4.22
N ILE A 144 -7.27 -20.79 -5.15
CA ILE A 144 -7.82 -19.69 -5.96
C ILE A 144 -8.56 -18.67 -5.07
N VAL A 145 -9.42 -19.16 -4.16
CA VAL A 145 -10.18 -18.31 -3.23
C VAL A 145 -9.25 -17.49 -2.35
N TYR A 146 -8.23 -18.11 -1.76
CA TYR A 146 -7.21 -17.39 -0.99
C TYR A 146 -6.54 -16.29 -1.80
N CYS A 147 -6.04 -16.60 -3.01
CA CYS A 147 -5.36 -15.61 -3.84
C CYS A 147 -6.27 -14.42 -4.16
N VAL A 148 -7.51 -14.68 -4.58
CA VAL A 148 -8.48 -13.62 -4.90
C VAL A 148 -8.81 -12.77 -3.66
N ALA A 149 -9.07 -13.41 -2.51
CA ALA A 149 -9.43 -12.69 -1.29
C ALA A 149 -8.28 -11.79 -0.81
N VAL A 150 -7.05 -12.31 -0.74
CA VAL A 150 -5.89 -11.53 -0.28
C VAL A 150 -5.57 -10.40 -1.24
N GLU A 151 -5.52 -10.67 -2.56
CA GLU A 151 -5.28 -9.65 -3.59
C GLU A 151 -6.27 -8.49 -3.47
N TRP A 152 -7.57 -8.79 -3.40
CA TRP A 152 -8.59 -7.75 -3.38
C TRP A 152 -8.68 -7.03 -2.04
N CYS A 153 -8.45 -7.71 -0.92
CA CYS A 153 -8.32 -7.04 0.37
C CYS A 153 -7.15 -6.05 0.38
N GLN A 154 -5.99 -6.39 -0.20
CA GLN A 154 -4.87 -5.47 -0.37
C GLN A 154 -5.22 -4.32 -1.31
N ARG A 155 -5.86 -4.62 -2.43
CA ARG A 155 -6.20 -3.65 -3.47
C ARG A 155 -7.19 -2.57 -2.98
N VAL A 156 -8.17 -2.94 -2.16
CA VAL A 156 -9.11 -1.99 -1.54
C VAL A 156 -8.63 -1.48 -0.17
N TYR A 157 -7.40 -1.80 0.22
CA TYR A 157 -6.79 -1.41 1.50
C TYR A 157 -7.54 -1.91 2.74
N ALA A 158 -8.21 -3.05 2.66
CA ALA A 158 -8.79 -3.77 3.81
C ALA A 158 -7.68 -4.57 4.53
N LEU A 159 -6.73 -3.84 5.14
CA LEU A 159 -5.44 -4.38 5.59
C LEU A 159 -5.57 -5.42 6.70
N ASP A 160 -6.56 -5.31 7.59
CA ASP A 160 -6.78 -6.29 8.67
C ASP A 160 -7.18 -7.64 8.07
N ARG A 161 -8.12 -7.65 7.10
CA ARG A 161 -8.49 -8.86 6.36
C ARG A 161 -7.33 -9.41 5.54
N ALA A 162 -6.60 -8.54 4.84
CA ALA A 162 -5.43 -8.97 4.08
C ALA A 162 -4.41 -9.69 4.97
N ARG A 163 -4.19 -9.21 6.19
CA ARG A 163 -3.28 -9.81 7.17
C ARG A 163 -3.81 -11.15 7.69
N GLU A 164 -5.09 -11.20 8.08
CA GLU A 164 -5.75 -12.41 8.54
C GLU A 164 -5.68 -13.52 7.48
N TRP A 165 -6.12 -13.22 6.27
CA TRP A 165 -6.16 -14.21 5.18
C TRP A 165 -4.76 -14.59 4.67
N THR A 166 -3.77 -13.67 4.72
CA THR A 166 -2.38 -14.01 4.42
C THR A 166 -1.79 -14.98 5.44
N THR A 167 -2.15 -14.84 6.72
CA THR A 167 -1.72 -15.76 7.77
C THR A 167 -2.35 -17.14 7.57
N ALA A 168 -3.67 -17.20 7.34
CA ALA A 168 -4.38 -18.44 7.05
C ALA A 168 -3.82 -19.15 5.79
N LEU A 169 -3.57 -18.40 4.72
CA LEU A 169 -2.95 -18.90 3.50
C LEU A 169 -1.56 -19.49 3.76
N SER A 170 -0.74 -18.84 4.58
CA SER A 170 0.60 -19.34 4.92
C SER A 170 0.53 -20.70 5.62
N THR A 171 -0.37 -20.83 6.61
CA THR A 171 -0.61 -22.08 7.32
C THR A 171 -1.11 -23.19 6.38
N TRP A 172 -2.05 -22.84 5.49
CA TRP A 172 -2.57 -23.78 4.50
C TRP A 172 -1.49 -24.24 3.52
N CYS A 173 -0.64 -23.33 2.99
CA CYS A 173 0.46 -23.70 2.10
C CYS A 173 1.48 -24.63 2.76
N GLU A 174 1.74 -24.49 4.05
CA GLU A 174 2.62 -25.37 4.81
C GLU A 174 2.03 -26.79 4.96
N SER A 175 0.71 -26.92 5.01
CA SER A 175 0.01 -28.21 5.06
C SER A 175 -0.08 -28.92 3.70
N GLN A 176 0.21 -28.21 2.59
CA GLN A 176 0.05 -28.69 1.22
C GLN A 176 1.38 -28.65 0.43
N PRO A 177 2.41 -29.43 0.81
CA PRO A 177 3.75 -29.31 0.24
C PRO A 177 3.84 -29.60 -1.28
N ASP A 178 2.88 -30.35 -1.83
CA ASP A 178 2.82 -30.71 -3.24
C ASP A 178 2.09 -29.67 -4.13
N LEU A 179 1.40 -28.71 -3.54
CA LEU A 179 0.68 -27.65 -4.26
C LEU A 179 1.59 -26.46 -4.60
N VAL A 180 2.53 -26.66 -5.50
CA VAL A 180 3.51 -25.66 -5.94
C VAL A 180 2.87 -24.47 -6.66
N ALA A 181 1.66 -24.63 -7.21
CA ALA A 181 1.01 -23.63 -8.08
C ALA A 181 0.69 -22.29 -7.36
N PHE A 182 0.38 -22.30 -6.07
CA PHE A 182 -0.01 -21.11 -5.31
C PHE A 182 1.10 -20.54 -4.43
N SER A 183 2.24 -21.22 -4.30
CA SER A 183 3.33 -20.83 -3.41
C SER A 183 4.00 -19.51 -3.81
N GLY A 184 3.93 -19.12 -5.08
CA GLY A 184 4.51 -17.89 -5.59
C GLY A 184 3.75 -16.63 -5.14
N GLU A 185 2.46 -16.57 -5.41
CA GLU A 185 1.60 -15.44 -5.07
C GLU A 185 1.44 -15.29 -3.56
N CYS A 186 1.25 -16.40 -2.82
CA CYS A 186 1.24 -16.40 -1.36
C CYS A 186 2.43 -15.64 -0.76
N ARG A 187 3.62 -15.91 -1.26
CA ARG A 187 4.85 -15.28 -0.75
C ARG A 187 4.95 -13.81 -1.10
N VAL A 188 4.42 -13.39 -2.27
CA VAL A 188 4.33 -11.96 -2.63
C VAL A 188 3.44 -11.23 -1.63
N HIS A 189 2.25 -11.76 -1.38
CA HIS A 189 1.30 -11.15 -0.46
C HIS A 189 1.84 -11.10 0.97
N ARG A 190 2.49 -12.18 1.41
CA ARG A 190 3.16 -12.22 2.72
C ARG A 190 4.28 -11.18 2.82
N ALA A 191 5.12 -11.05 1.78
CA ALA A 191 6.17 -10.04 1.76
C ALA A 191 5.60 -8.61 1.85
N GLU A 192 4.45 -8.35 1.23
CA GLU A 192 3.77 -7.06 1.27
C GLU A 192 3.21 -6.73 2.66
N VAL A 193 2.59 -7.70 3.32
CA VAL A 193 2.10 -7.55 4.70
C VAL A 193 3.26 -7.32 5.67
N LEU A 194 4.35 -8.10 5.56
CA LEU A 194 5.55 -7.94 6.38
C LEU A 194 6.22 -6.57 6.17
N GLU A 195 6.30 -6.11 4.90
CA GLU A 195 6.84 -4.78 4.57
C GLU A 195 6.04 -3.67 5.26
N LEU A 196 4.71 -3.75 5.22
CA LEU A 196 3.82 -2.78 5.85
C LEU A 196 3.95 -2.77 7.38
N ASN A 197 4.08 -3.94 7.99
CA ASN A 197 4.27 -4.10 9.45
C ASN A 197 5.65 -3.65 9.93
N GLY A 198 6.59 -3.39 9.03
CA GLY A 198 7.96 -3.01 9.36
C GLY A 198 8.94 -4.18 9.48
N ASP A 199 8.50 -5.40 9.23
CA ASP A 199 9.33 -6.62 9.28
C ASP A 199 10.16 -6.79 7.99
N TRP A 200 10.91 -5.74 7.64
CA TRP A 200 11.63 -5.65 6.35
C TRP A 200 12.66 -6.76 6.14
N GLY A 201 13.19 -7.33 7.23
CA GLY A 201 14.10 -8.47 7.16
C GLY A 201 13.42 -9.72 6.61
N GLU A 202 12.27 -10.08 7.17
CA GLU A 202 11.49 -11.23 6.73
C GLU A 202 10.83 -10.98 5.36
N ALA A 203 10.33 -9.76 5.10
CA ALA A 203 9.80 -9.39 3.80
C ALA A 203 10.83 -9.59 2.68
N GLY A 204 12.08 -9.16 2.92
CA GLY A 204 13.20 -9.37 2.00
C GLY A 204 13.56 -10.85 1.81
N ALA A 205 13.51 -11.65 2.88
CA ALA A 205 13.74 -13.08 2.82
C ALA A 205 12.66 -13.80 2.00
N GLU A 206 11.38 -13.45 2.16
CA GLU A 206 10.29 -13.99 1.34
C GLU A 206 10.45 -13.64 -0.14
N ALA A 207 10.76 -12.39 -0.46
CA ALA A 207 11.04 -11.96 -1.83
C ALA A 207 12.24 -12.71 -2.43
N GLN A 208 13.30 -12.96 -1.64
CA GLN A 208 14.48 -13.72 -2.09
C GLN A 208 14.16 -15.20 -2.35
N ARG A 209 13.33 -15.84 -1.51
CA ARG A 209 12.89 -17.24 -1.71
C ARG A 209 12.12 -17.38 -3.02
N LEU A 210 11.28 -16.41 -3.38
CA LEU A 210 10.58 -16.36 -4.66
C LEU A 210 11.52 -16.28 -5.86
N LEU A 211 12.53 -15.43 -5.79
CA LEU A 211 13.52 -15.30 -6.87
C LEU A 211 14.34 -16.59 -7.05
N GLY A 212 14.64 -17.31 -5.97
CA GLY A 212 15.27 -18.63 -6.02
C GLY A 212 14.35 -19.73 -6.61
N ALA A 213 13.04 -19.64 -6.40
CA ALA A 213 12.05 -20.57 -6.93
C ALA A 213 11.79 -20.39 -8.44
N LYS A 214 11.96 -19.17 -8.99
CA LYS A 214 11.83 -18.87 -10.42
C LYS A 214 12.71 -19.76 -11.30
N GLN A 215 13.86 -20.21 -10.79
CA GLN A 215 14.74 -21.16 -11.51
C GLN A 215 14.10 -22.54 -11.73
N ARG A 216 12.97 -22.83 -11.09
CA ARG A 216 12.21 -24.10 -11.18
C ARG A 216 10.90 -24.00 -11.97
N GLY A 217 10.69 -22.92 -12.75
CA GLY A 217 9.53 -22.80 -13.67
C GLY A 217 8.25 -22.23 -13.05
N LEU A 218 8.36 -21.48 -11.94
CA LEU A 218 7.22 -20.82 -11.29
C LEU A 218 6.94 -19.44 -11.90
N ASP A 219 5.69 -19.01 -11.81
CA ASP A 219 5.01 -17.86 -12.40
C ASP A 219 5.91 -16.62 -12.66
N PRO A 220 5.99 -16.12 -13.92
CA PRO A 220 6.72 -14.91 -14.27
C PRO A 220 6.23 -13.66 -13.52
N GLY A 221 4.94 -13.57 -13.20
CA GLY A 221 4.32 -12.46 -12.47
C GLY A 221 4.85 -12.34 -11.05
N ALA A 222 4.85 -13.41 -10.28
CA ALA A 222 5.35 -13.43 -8.91
C ALA A 222 6.83 -13.01 -8.81
N GLY A 223 7.64 -13.38 -9.81
CA GLY A 223 9.05 -13.00 -9.86
C GLY A 223 9.26 -11.49 -10.05
N SER A 224 8.44 -10.83 -10.88
CA SER A 224 8.50 -9.38 -11.09
C SER A 224 8.06 -8.59 -9.84
N GLN A 225 7.02 -9.08 -9.16
CA GLN A 225 6.54 -8.53 -7.89
C GLN A 225 7.61 -8.67 -6.80
N ALA A 226 8.25 -9.83 -6.67
CA ALA A 226 9.34 -10.05 -5.71
C ALA A 226 10.51 -9.09 -5.93
N CYS A 227 10.90 -8.83 -7.18
CA CYS A 227 11.92 -7.82 -7.50
C CYS A 227 11.50 -6.44 -7.02
N TYR A 228 10.23 -6.06 -7.24
CA TYR A 228 9.71 -4.77 -6.81
C TYR A 228 9.70 -4.64 -5.27
N ARG A 229 9.20 -5.64 -4.54
CA ARG A 229 9.21 -5.63 -3.06
C ARG A 229 10.64 -5.51 -2.51
N LYS A 230 11.57 -6.27 -3.09
CA LYS A 230 12.98 -6.17 -2.72
C LYS A 230 13.54 -4.76 -2.97
N ALA A 231 13.19 -4.13 -4.09
CA ALA A 231 13.60 -2.77 -4.41
C ALA A 231 13.05 -1.75 -3.40
N GLU A 232 11.78 -1.89 -2.97
CA GLU A 232 11.18 -1.03 -1.94
C GLU A 232 11.92 -1.17 -0.60
N ILE A 233 12.21 -2.39 -0.15
CA ILE A 233 12.94 -2.63 1.09
C ILE A 233 14.33 -1.96 1.04
N HIS A 234 15.08 -2.13 -0.06
CA HIS A 234 16.38 -1.48 -0.25
C HIS A 234 16.23 0.06 -0.24
N ARG A 235 15.20 0.59 -0.91
CA ARG A 235 14.91 2.04 -0.91
C ARG A 235 14.64 2.56 0.50
N LEU A 236 13.80 1.86 1.27
CA LEU A 236 13.44 2.23 2.64
C LEU A 236 14.65 2.20 3.58
N ARG A 237 15.59 1.30 3.36
CA ARG A 237 16.86 1.21 4.10
C ARG A 237 17.94 2.18 3.63
N GLY A 238 17.76 2.79 2.44
CA GLY A 238 18.76 3.69 1.84
C GLY A 238 19.86 2.98 1.08
N GLU A 239 19.69 1.72 0.74
CA GLU A 239 20.59 0.90 -0.06
C GLU A 239 20.34 1.20 -1.56
N VAL A 240 20.84 2.35 -2.00
CA VAL A 240 20.46 3.00 -3.27
C VAL A 240 20.80 2.13 -4.49
N THR A 241 22.01 1.57 -4.53
CA THR A 241 22.50 0.75 -5.65
C THR A 241 21.68 -0.51 -5.83
N GLU A 242 21.39 -1.20 -4.72
CA GLU A 242 20.60 -2.40 -4.65
C GLU A 242 19.14 -2.13 -5.05
N ALA A 243 18.60 -0.99 -4.62
CA ALA A 243 17.26 -0.55 -4.99
C ALA A 243 17.14 -0.28 -6.50
N GLU A 244 18.08 0.45 -7.10
CA GLU A 244 18.11 0.73 -8.55
C GLU A 244 18.18 -0.56 -9.37
N GLU A 245 19.06 -1.48 -9.00
CA GLU A 245 19.21 -2.77 -9.68
C GLU A 245 17.93 -3.61 -9.57
N ALA A 246 17.29 -3.66 -8.39
CA ALA A 246 16.07 -4.41 -8.18
C ALA A 246 14.87 -3.80 -8.93
N PHE A 247 14.72 -2.46 -8.97
CA PHE A 247 13.71 -1.79 -9.79
C PHE A 247 13.93 -2.04 -11.29
N ARG A 248 15.19 -2.03 -11.74
CA ARG A 248 15.51 -2.36 -13.14
C ARG A 248 15.09 -3.78 -13.49
N ARG A 249 15.35 -4.75 -12.62
CA ARG A 249 14.92 -6.15 -12.80
C ARG A 249 13.41 -6.29 -12.82
N ALA A 250 12.70 -5.58 -11.94
CA ALA A 250 11.24 -5.56 -11.92
C ALA A 250 10.68 -5.04 -13.26
N SER A 251 11.24 -3.94 -13.78
CA SER A 251 10.84 -3.36 -15.06
C SER A 251 11.13 -4.30 -16.24
N GLN A 252 12.30 -4.93 -16.29
CA GLN A 252 12.64 -5.92 -17.33
C GLN A 252 11.73 -7.15 -17.31
N ALA A 253 11.17 -7.47 -16.15
CA ALA A 253 10.20 -8.56 -15.98
C ALA A 253 8.74 -8.10 -16.19
N GLY A 254 8.51 -6.88 -16.72
CA GLY A 254 7.19 -6.37 -17.09
C GLY A 254 6.42 -5.65 -15.99
N ARG A 255 7.03 -5.41 -14.79
CA ARG A 255 6.39 -4.63 -13.72
C ARG A 255 6.80 -3.17 -13.78
N ASP A 256 5.81 -2.27 -13.77
CA ASP A 256 6.07 -0.84 -13.59
C ASP A 256 6.76 -0.61 -12.21
N PRO A 257 7.96 0.00 -12.19
CA PRO A 257 8.70 0.27 -10.95
C PRO A 257 8.15 1.45 -10.13
N GLN A 258 7.02 2.05 -10.55
CA GLN A 258 6.41 3.18 -9.85
C GLN A 258 5.45 2.70 -8.73
N PRO A 259 5.32 3.49 -7.64
CA PRO A 259 5.94 4.79 -7.37
C PRO A 259 7.37 4.73 -6.80
N GLY A 260 7.87 3.55 -6.45
CA GLY A 260 9.12 3.37 -5.71
C GLY A 260 10.34 3.97 -6.39
N LEU A 261 10.49 3.78 -7.70
CA LEU A 261 11.61 4.36 -8.45
C LEU A 261 11.57 5.89 -8.46
N ALA A 262 10.38 6.50 -8.58
CA ALA A 262 10.26 7.97 -8.53
C ALA A 262 10.62 8.51 -7.14
N LEU A 263 10.20 7.84 -6.06
CA LEU A 263 10.59 8.19 -4.69
C LEU A 263 12.10 8.03 -4.47
N LEU A 264 12.71 6.99 -5.03
CA LEU A 264 14.17 6.82 -5.00
C LEU A 264 14.88 7.99 -5.74
N ARG A 265 14.39 8.38 -6.91
CA ARG A 265 14.93 9.53 -7.66
C ARG A 265 14.80 10.85 -6.87
N LEU A 266 13.65 11.02 -6.18
CA LEU A 266 13.46 12.17 -5.30
C LEU A 266 14.48 12.19 -4.16
N ALA A 267 14.69 11.05 -3.48
CA ALA A 267 15.69 10.94 -2.41
C ALA A 267 17.12 11.24 -2.87
N GLN A 268 17.43 10.97 -4.15
CA GLN A 268 18.70 11.33 -4.80
C GLN A 268 18.80 12.80 -5.23
N GLY A 269 17.76 13.63 -5.00
CA GLY A 269 17.69 15.00 -5.49
C GLY A 269 17.38 15.13 -6.99
N ARG A 270 17.05 14.05 -7.68
CA ARG A 270 16.69 14.03 -9.11
C ARG A 270 15.21 14.34 -9.30
N THR A 271 14.78 15.52 -8.82
CA THR A 271 13.35 15.89 -8.75
C THR A 271 12.66 15.87 -10.11
N THR A 272 13.29 16.36 -11.17
CA THR A 272 12.72 16.34 -12.53
C THR A 272 12.43 14.90 -13.00
N ALA A 273 13.37 13.98 -12.79
CA ALA A 273 13.19 12.58 -13.15
C ALA A 273 12.06 11.92 -12.34
N ALA A 274 11.92 12.28 -11.06
CA ALA A 274 10.83 11.81 -10.20
C ALA A 274 9.46 12.30 -10.71
N VAL A 275 9.33 13.59 -11.03
CA VAL A 275 8.10 14.19 -11.59
C VAL A 275 7.72 13.54 -12.91
N THR A 276 8.68 13.37 -13.82
CA THR A 276 8.42 12.73 -15.12
C THR A 276 7.98 11.28 -14.96
N GLY A 277 8.67 10.50 -14.12
CA GLY A 277 8.37 9.08 -13.92
C GLY A 277 6.98 8.84 -13.33
N ILE A 278 6.65 9.55 -12.24
CA ILE A 278 5.32 9.40 -11.61
C ILE A 278 4.19 9.95 -12.49
N GLY A 279 4.45 11.04 -13.22
CA GLY A 279 3.48 11.63 -14.14
C GLY A 279 3.15 10.68 -15.30
N SER A 280 4.15 10.02 -15.87
CA SER A 280 3.95 9.01 -16.92
C SER A 280 3.16 7.82 -16.44
N ALA A 281 3.44 7.31 -15.23
CA ALA A 281 2.68 6.20 -14.64
C ALA A 281 1.22 6.59 -14.40
N LEU A 282 0.95 7.78 -13.85
CA LEU A 282 -0.42 8.27 -13.66
C LEU A 282 -1.17 8.42 -14.98
N ALA A 283 -0.51 8.92 -16.03
CA ALA A 283 -1.15 9.10 -17.36
C ALA A 283 -1.50 7.74 -17.99
N ALA A 284 -0.71 6.70 -17.73
CA ALA A 284 -0.95 5.35 -18.24
C ALA A 284 -1.99 4.55 -17.43
N THR A 285 -2.34 5.01 -16.20
CA THR A 285 -3.18 4.27 -15.29
C THR A 285 -4.58 4.86 -15.22
N THR A 286 -5.61 4.08 -15.57
CA THR A 286 -7.02 4.48 -15.57
C THR A 286 -7.81 3.90 -14.40
N ASP A 287 -7.37 2.78 -13.83
CA ASP A 287 -8.02 2.13 -12.69
C ASP A 287 -7.87 3.00 -11.43
N PRO A 288 -8.98 3.36 -10.74
CA PRO A 288 -8.93 4.25 -9.59
C PRO A 288 -8.08 3.71 -8.43
N LEU A 289 -8.13 2.41 -8.13
CA LEU A 289 -7.38 1.82 -7.03
C LEU A 289 -5.86 1.77 -7.33
N GLU A 290 -5.48 1.51 -8.57
CA GLU A 290 -4.08 1.63 -8.99
C GLU A 290 -3.59 3.09 -8.98
N ARG A 291 -4.46 4.05 -9.32
CA ARG A 291 -4.14 5.48 -9.18
C ARG A 291 -3.97 5.87 -7.71
N ALA A 292 -4.84 5.37 -6.81
CA ALA A 292 -4.70 5.60 -5.36
C ALA A 292 -3.33 5.17 -4.82
N ARG A 293 -2.71 4.13 -5.39
CA ARG A 293 -1.36 3.68 -5.05
C ARG A 293 -0.27 4.69 -5.47
N LEU A 294 -0.47 5.43 -6.55
CA LEU A 294 0.49 6.40 -7.09
C LEU A 294 0.33 7.80 -6.50
N LEU A 295 -0.90 8.19 -6.15
CA LEU A 295 -1.25 9.56 -5.76
C LEU A 295 -0.53 10.08 -4.52
N PRO A 296 -0.31 9.32 -3.43
CA PRO A 296 0.46 9.81 -2.26
C PRO A 296 1.90 10.20 -2.63
N ALA A 297 2.57 9.37 -3.43
CA ALA A 297 3.91 9.69 -3.92
C ALA A 297 3.90 10.88 -4.87
N THR A 298 2.84 11.03 -5.68
CA THR A 298 2.67 12.20 -6.57
C THR A 298 2.57 13.49 -5.76
N VAL A 299 1.80 13.51 -4.68
CA VAL A 299 1.70 14.67 -3.78
C VAL A 299 3.08 15.01 -3.21
N GLU A 300 3.80 14.05 -2.67
CA GLU A 300 5.13 14.25 -2.11
C GLU A 300 6.13 14.80 -3.14
N ILE A 301 6.18 14.20 -4.32
CA ILE A 301 7.11 14.58 -5.40
C ILE A 301 6.80 15.99 -5.92
N ARG A 302 5.50 16.33 -6.12
CA ARG A 302 5.09 17.66 -6.58
C ARG A 302 5.36 18.73 -5.55
N LEU A 303 5.10 18.48 -4.26
CA LEU A 303 5.47 19.40 -3.19
C LEU A 303 6.99 19.65 -3.14
N ALA A 304 7.79 18.61 -3.29
CA ALA A 304 9.25 18.74 -3.36
C ALA A 304 9.73 19.50 -4.60
N ALA A 305 8.97 19.47 -5.69
CA ALA A 305 9.21 20.26 -6.90
C ALA A 305 8.68 21.71 -6.83
N GLY A 306 8.00 22.09 -5.74
CA GLY A 306 7.36 23.40 -5.59
C GLY A 306 6.00 23.52 -6.32
N ASP A 307 5.48 22.44 -6.90
CA ASP A 307 4.19 22.40 -7.59
C ASP A 307 3.05 22.09 -6.61
N VAL A 308 2.70 23.09 -5.80
CA VAL A 308 1.63 22.98 -4.80
C VAL A 308 0.27 22.77 -5.46
N ALA A 309 0.00 23.41 -6.59
CA ALA A 309 -1.25 23.27 -7.32
C ALA A 309 -1.46 21.83 -7.83
N GLY A 310 -0.43 21.24 -8.43
CA GLY A 310 -0.46 19.86 -8.87
C GLY A 310 -0.55 18.86 -7.72
N ALA A 311 0.08 19.14 -6.58
CA ALA A 311 -0.06 18.33 -5.38
C ALA A 311 -1.49 18.37 -4.82
N ARG A 312 -2.14 19.55 -4.81
CA ARG A 312 -3.54 19.72 -4.43
C ARG A 312 -4.46 18.88 -5.31
N SER A 313 -4.32 18.98 -6.64
CA SER A 313 -5.13 18.19 -7.58
C SER A 313 -4.99 16.68 -7.35
N ALA A 314 -3.77 16.20 -7.10
CA ALA A 314 -3.53 14.78 -6.78
C ALA A 314 -4.17 14.36 -5.44
N SER A 315 -4.13 15.25 -4.44
CA SER A 315 -4.78 15.03 -3.13
C SER A 315 -6.31 15.01 -3.23
N GLU A 316 -6.90 15.89 -4.04
CA GLU A 316 -8.34 15.94 -4.30
C GLU A 316 -8.81 14.67 -5.01
N GLU A 317 -8.11 14.22 -6.05
CA GLU A 317 -8.38 12.96 -6.74
C GLU A 317 -8.34 11.77 -5.76
N LEU A 318 -7.32 11.69 -4.91
CA LEU A 318 -7.23 10.63 -3.89
C LEU A 318 -8.42 10.69 -2.92
N GLY A 319 -8.88 11.89 -2.56
CA GLY A 319 -10.07 12.11 -1.75
C GLY A 319 -11.35 11.61 -2.41
N GLU A 320 -11.50 11.77 -3.73
CA GLU A 320 -12.62 11.23 -4.50
C GLU A 320 -12.63 9.71 -4.53
N ILE A 321 -11.46 9.11 -4.77
CA ILE A 321 -11.30 7.65 -4.73
C ILE A 321 -11.63 7.12 -3.33
N ALA A 322 -11.13 7.75 -2.27
CA ALA A 322 -11.41 7.34 -0.90
C ALA A 322 -12.90 7.39 -0.55
N ARG A 323 -13.64 8.40 -1.03
CA ARG A 323 -15.10 8.48 -0.86
C ARG A 323 -15.83 7.39 -1.64
N ARG A 324 -15.38 7.08 -2.85
CA ARG A 324 -15.99 6.03 -3.68
C ARG A 324 -15.84 4.64 -3.08
N PHE A 325 -14.68 4.33 -2.51
CA PHE A 325 -14.36 3.00 -2.00
C PHE A 325 -14.53 2.87 -0.47
N GLU A 326 -14.94 3.93 0.22
CA GLU A 326 -15.30 3.95 1.66
C GLU A 326 -14.34 3.20 2.61
N GLY A 327 -13.04 3.13 2.26
CA GLY A 327 -12.02 2.41 3.02
C GLY A 327 -11.36 3.30 4.09
N GLU A 328 -11.20 2.81 5.32
CA GLU A 328 -10.54 3.56 6.41
C GLU A 328 -9.11 3.96 6.03
N VAL A 329 -8.34 3.05 5.44
CA VAL A 329 -6.96 3.32 5.04
C VAL A 329 -6.89 4.25 3.84
N LEU A 330 -7.80 4.13 2.87
CA LEU A 330 -7.89 5.08 1.76
C LEU A 330 -8.24 6.50 2.26
N ALA A 331 -9.15 6.61 3.22
CA ALA A 331 -9.45 7.88 3.87
C ALA A 331 -8.24 8.45 4.61
N ALA A 332 -7.45 7.61 5.29
CA ALA A 332 -6.22 8.01 5.94
C ALA A 332 -5.15 8.46 4.95
N MET A 333 -5.02 7.79 3.79
CA MET A 333 -4.13 8.23 2.71
C MET A 333 -4.52 9.61 2.18
N ALA A 334 -5.82 9.84 1.95
CA ALA A 334 -6.35 11.12 1.49
C ALA A 334 -6.15 12.23 2.54
N ALA A 335 -6.40 11.94 3.82
CA ALA A 335 -6.18 12.88 4.91
C ALA A 335 -4.68 13.23 5.06
N HIS A 336 -3.79 12.25 4.94
CA HIS A 336 -2.34 12.50 4.95
C HIS A 336 -1.93 13.41 3.78
N ALA A 337 -2.35 13.08 2.55
CA ALA A 337 -2.06 13.89 1.37
C ALA A 337 -2.57 15.32 1.51
N ARG A 338 -3.81 15.51 1.99
CA ARG A 338 -4.39 16.83 2.26
C ARG A 338 -3.61 17.58 3.32
N GLY A 339 -3.26 16.94 4.43
CA GLY A 339 -2.47 17.54 5.49
C GLY A 339 -1.09 18.03 5.03
N LEU A 340 -0.44 17.31 4.10
CA LEU A 340 0.81 17.76 3.49
C LEU A 340 0.62 19.01 2.61
N VAL A 341 -0.46 19.07 1.82
CA VAL A 341 -0.80 20.24 0.99
C VAL A 341 -1.12 21.45 1.87
N GLU A 342 -2.01 21.31 2.87
CA GLU A 342 -2.33 22.36 3.81
C GLU A 342 -1.09 22.93 4.53
N LEU A 343 -0.17 22.04 4.91
CA LEU A 343 1.10 22.45 5.53
C LEU A 343 1.96 23.26 4.57
N ALA A 344 2.05 22.85 3.31
CA ALA A 344 2.82 23.56 2.27
C ALA A 344 2.22 24.94 1.95
N GLU A 345 0.92 25.12 2.12
CA GLU A 345 0.20 26.39 1.94
C GLU A 345 0.23 27.30 3.19
N GLY A 346 0.82 26.81 4.29
CA GLY A 346 0.93 27.56 5.55
C GLY A 346 -0.29 27.42 6.47
N HIS A 347 -1.24 26.55 6.16
CA HIS A 347 -2.44 26.29 6.95
C HIS A 347 -2.19 25.23 8.03
N ALA A 348 -1.30 25.52 8.96
CA ALA A 348 -0.82 24.54 9.95
C ALA A 348 -1.91 23.96 10.87
N GLY A 349 -2.96 24.71 11.18
CA GLY A 349 -4.10 24.23 12.00
C GLY A 349 -4.89 23.13 11.27
N PRO A 350 -5.46 23.38 10.08
CA PRO A 350 -6.10 22.37 9.25
C PRO A 350 -5.19 21.18 8.93
N ALA A 351 -3.91 21.43 8.66
CA ALA A 351 -2.93 20.35 8.44
C ALA A 351 -2.85 19.41 9.65
N LEU A 352 -2.76 19.96 10.87
CA LEU A 352 -2.65 19.18 12.10
C LEU A 352 -3.88 18.28 12.32
N GLU A 353 -5.08 18.76 12.01
CA GLU A 353 -6.32 17.99 12.10
C GLU A 353 -6.29 16.79 11.13
N GLN A 354 -6.00 17.03 9.86
CA GLN A 354 -5.95 15.98 8.82
C GLN A 354 -4.85 14.95 9.13
N LEU A 355 -3.67 15.40 9.52
CA LEU A 355 -2.55 14.52 9.87
C LEU A 355 -2.85 13.70 11.13
N GLY A 356 -3.55 14.26 12.12
CA GLY A 356 -3.98 13.54 13.32
C GLY A 356 -4.96 12.41 13.03
N GLN A 357 -5.94 12.64 12.15
CA GLN A 357 -6.87 11.60 11.67
C GLN A 357 -6.10 10.49 10.95
N ALA A 358 -5.24 10.86 10.00
CA ALA A 358 -4.43 9.90 9.25
C ALA A 358 -3.52 9.06 10.17
N PHE A 359 -2.86 9.67 11.15
CA PHE A 359 -2.00 9.00 12.11
C PHE A 359 -2.73 7.91 12.88
N GLY A 360 -3.92 8.24 13.45
CA GLY A 360 -4.72 7.27 14.21
C GLY A 360 -5.10 6.04 13.39
N SER A 361 -5.53 6.22 12.13
CA SER A 361 -5.89 5.10 11.25
C SER A 361 -4.69 4.24 10.85
N TRP A 362 -3.54 4.84 10.50
CA TRP A 362 -2.34 4.08 10.16
C TRP A 362 -1.72 3.36 11.37
N GLN A 363 -1.88 3.91 12.57
CA GLN A 363 -1.47 3.25 13.80
C GLN A 363 -2.33 2.00 14.07
N ARG A 364 -3.66 2.10 13.92
CA ARG A 364 -4.55 0.93 14.01
C ARG A 364 -4.26 -0.11 12.92
N ALA A 365 -3.98 0.35 11.71
CA ALA A 365 -3.60 -0.53 10.60
C ALA A 365 -2.23 -1.20 10.78
N GLY A 366 -1.49 -0.96 11.87
CA GLY A 366 -0.20 -1.60 12.16
C GLY A 366 0.89 -1.26 11.14
N ALA A 367 0.93 -0.02 10.63
CA ALA A 367 1.91 0.45 9.66
C ALA A 367 2.89 1.46 10.29
N PRO A 368 3.88 1.02 11.08
CA PRO A 368 4.72 1.88 11.90
C PRO A 368 5.54 2.89 11.08
N PHE A 369 6.04 2.50 9.92
CA PHE A 369 6.80 3.39 9.05
C PHE A 369 5.94 4.56 8.55
N VAL A 370 4.74 4.28 8.05
CA VAL A 370 3.82 5.32 7.54
C VAL A 370 3.37 6.23 8.69
N ALA A 371 3.02 5.65 9.84
CA ALA A 371 2.65 6.41 11.03
C ALA A 371 3.78 7.33 11.51
N ALA A 372 5.04 6.86 11.51
CA ALA A 372 6.20 7.68 11.87
C ALA A 372 6.43 8.84 10.88
N ARG A 373 6.24 8.62 9.57
CA ARG A 373 6.30 9.71 8.57
C ARG A 373 5.23 10.77 8.80
N ILE A 374 4.01 10.36 9.14
CA ILE A 374 2.94 11.29 9.49
C ILE A 374 3.28 12.06 10.76
N ARG A 375 3.88 11.43 11.78
CA ARG A 375 4.40 12.12 12.97
C ARG A 375 5.39 13.22 12.64
N VAL A 376 6.28 13.00 11.69
CA VAL A 376 7.19 14.07 11.22
C VAL A 376 6.39 15.26 10.72
N SER A 377 5.35 15.02 9.92
CA SER A 377 4.50 16.09 9.38
C SER A 377 3.69 16.79 10.48
N ILE A 378 3.18 16.04 11.48
CA ILE A 378 2.55 16.61 12.69
C ILE A 378 3.55 17.49 13.44
N GLY A 379 4.78 17.05 13.64
CA GLY A 379 5.84 17.83 14.26
C GLY A 379 6.10 19.14 13.52
N LEU A 380 6.13 19.11 12.21
CA LEU A 380 6.29 20.32 11.38
C LEU A 380 5.08 21.26 11.51
N ALA A 381 3.85 20.73 11.53
CA ALA A 381 2.63 21.52 11.71
C ALA A 381 2.57 22.17 13.10
N ARG A 382 2.87 21.42 14.19
CA ARG A 382 2.98 21.94 15.55
C ARG A 382 4.00 23.07 15.65
N ARG A 383 5.14 22.88 15.02
CA ARG A 383 6.21 23.88 14.94
C ARG A 383 5.77 25.15 14.25
N ALA A 384 5.05 25.05 13.13
CA ALA A 384 4.48 26.20 12.43
C ALA A 384 3.46 26.97 13.29
N LEU A 385 2.78 26.28 14.22
CA LEU A 385 1.89 26.89 15.22
C LEU A 385 2.62 27.44 16.46
N GLY A 386 3.96 27.30 16.55
CA GLY A 386 4.77 27.76 17.67
C GLY A 386 4.86 26.78 18.84
N ASP A 387 4.34 25.56 18.71
CA ASP A 387 4.47 24.47 19.70
C ASP A 387 5.78 23.70 19.45
N GLU A 388 6.91 24.27 19.84
CA GLU A 388 8.24 23.66 19.65
C GLU A 388 8.41 22.40 20.51
N GLU A 389 7.88 22.39 21.74
CA GLU A 389 7.98 21.24 22.64
C GLU A 389 7.19 20.03 22.11
N GLY A 390 5.98 20.29 21.63
CA GLY A 390 5.17 19.28 20.96
C GLY A 390 5.82 18.77 19.68
N ALA A 391 6.41 19.68 18.88
CA ALA A 391 7.13 19.32 17.67
C ALA A 391 8.32 18.39 17.95
N GLU A 392 9.17 18.70 18.93
CA GLU A 392 10.33 17.87 19.27
C GLU A 392 9.92 16.49 19.81
N ARG A 393 8.83 16.41 20.56
CA ARG A 393 8.27 15.10 21.00
C ARG A 393 7.86 14.25 19.80
N GLU A 394 7.14 14.81 18.84
CA GLU A 394 6.70 14.07 17.63
C GLU A 394 7.89 13.63 16.77
N LEU A 395 8.86 14.53 16.56
CA LEU A 395 10.07 14.21 15.79
C LEU A 395 10.97 13.19 16.52
N GLY A 396 11.03 13.25 17.85
CA GLY A 396 11.74 12.26 18.67
C GLY A 396 11.13 10.88 18.53
N SER A 397 9.82 10.77 18.75
CA SER A 397 9.10 9.49 18.62
C SER A 397 9.16 8.91 17.18
N ALA A 398 9.13 9.78 16.16
CA ALA A 398 9.32 9.31 14.78
C ALA A 398 10.73 8.76 14.57
N GLY A 399 11.75 9.43 15.12
CA GLY A 399 13.14 9.00 15.04
C GLY A 399 13.39 7.64 15.67
N GLU A 400 12.79 7.36 16.84
CA GLU A 400 12.87 6.06 17.51
C GLU A 400 12.33 4.93 16.62
N VAL A 401 11.17 5.15 15.98
CA VAL A 401 10.58 4.17 15.05
C VAL A 401 11.47 3.98 13.82
N PHE A 402 11.98 5.04 13.20
CA PHE A 402 12.88 4.92 12.06
C PHE A 402 14.18 4.20 12.41
N GLN A 403 14.71 4.39 13.61
CA GLN A 403 15.89 3.69 14.10
C GLN A 403 15.61 2.18 14.27
N GLN A 404 14.48 1.82 14.88
CA GLN A 404 14.05 0.43 15.04
C GLN A 404 13.87 -0.28 13.69
N LEU A 405 13.32 0.41 12.69
CA LEU A 405 13.10 -0.13 11.35
C LEU A 405 14.36 -0.14 10.46
N GLY A 406 15.41 0.58 10.85
CA GLY A 406 16.59 0.78 10.01
C GLY A 406 16.33 1.71 8.82
N ALA A 407 15.40 2.66 8.94
CA ALA A 407 15.01 3.62 7.90
C ALA A 407 16.03 4.77 7.79
N ALA A 408 17.25 4.48 7.33
CA ALA A 408 18.35 5.44 7.28
C ALA A 408 18.04 6.74 6.51
N PRO A 409 17.32 6.75 5.37
CA PRO A 409 16.96 7.98 4.66
C PRO A 409 16.10 8.94 5.49
N GLU A 410 15.13 8.39 6.25
CA GLU A 410 14.25 9.21 7.09
C GLU A 410 14.97 9.72 8.33
N LEU A 411 15.89 8.95 8.91
CA LEU A 411 16.78 9.43 9.99
C LEU A 411 17.63 10.61 9.51
N ALA A 412 18.28 10.48 8.37
CA ALA A 412 19.07 11.56 7.79
C ALA A 412 18.21 12.80 7.44
N ARG A 413 16.95 12.60 7.04
CA ARG A 413 15.98 13.69 6.84
C ARG A 413 15.64 14.40 8.15
N LEU A 414 15.39 13.67 9.23
CA LEU A 414 15.14 14.25 10.55
C LEU A 414 16.33 15.06 11.06
N GLU A 415 17.54 14.54 10.91
CA GLU A 415 18.76 15.25 11.29
C GLU A 415 18.90 16.57 10.53
N ARG A 416 18.65 16.57 9.21
CA ARG A 416 18.64 17.80 8.41
C ARG A 416 17.57 18.79 8.86
N LEU A 417 16.36 18.33 9.19
CA LEU A 417 15.27 19.16 9.71
C LEU A 417 15.60 19.79 11.08
N ARG A 418 16.41 19.09 11.88
CA ARG A 418 16.94 19.61 13.15
C ARG A 418 18.12 20.54 12.93
N ALA A 419 19.08 20.17 12.09
CA ALA A 419 20.27 20.95 11.81
C ALA A 419 19.95 22.29 11.09
N ALA A 420 19.01 22.31 10.17
CA ALA A 420 18.55 23.52 9.48
C ALA A 420 18.02 24.62 10.43
N ARG A 421 17.81 24.30 11.71
CA ARG A 421 17.37 25.21 12.76
C ARG A 421 18.36 25.45 13.89
N GLN A 422 19.49 24.77 13.88
CA GLN A 422 20.55 25.12 14.82
C GLN A 422 21.17 26.44 14.38
N THR A 423 20.63 27.53 14.92
CA THR A 423 21.36 28.81 14.88
C THR A 423 22.67 28.65 15.63
N PRO A 424 23.68 29.49 15.30
CA PRO A 424 24.95 29.48 16.00
C PRO A 424 24.73 29.45 17.54
N GLY A 425 25.34 28.45 18.23
CA GLY A 425 25.14 28.24 19.67
C GLY A 425 24.01 27.26 20.03
N GLY A 426 23.42 26.53 19.05
CA GLY A 426 22.38 25.52 19.32
C GLY A 426 21.02 26.08 19.78
N LEU A 427 20.79 27.36 19.54
CA LEU A 427 19.56 28.06 19.91
C LEU A 427 18.42 27.73 18.94
N SER A 428 17.20 27.61 19.42
CA SER A 428 16.00 27.63 18.56
C SER A 428 15.74 29.04 18.01
N ALA A 429 14.94 29.15 16.93
CA ALA A 429 14.54 30.46 16.38
C ALA A 429 13.92 31.37 17.45
N ARG A 430 13.15 30.77 18.39
CA ARG A 430 12.53 31.50 19.49
C ARG A 430 13.51 31.92 20.55
N GLU A 431 14.46 31.08 20.89
CA GLU A 431 15.55 31.43 21.81
C GLU A 431 16.45 32.50 21.21
N LEU A 432 16.70 32.48 19.90
CA LEU A 432 17.43 33.52 19.21
C LEU A 432 16.66 34.86 19.24
N GLU A 433 15.35 34.84 19.03
CA GLU A 433 14.51 36.05 19.13
C GLU A 433 14.51 36.61 20.56
N VAL A 434 14.41 35.73 21.58
CA VAL A 434 14.57 36.17 22.97
C VAL A 434 15.98 36.72 23.22
N LEU A 435 17.04 36.06 22.72
CA LEU A 435 18.42 36.52 22.86
C LEU A 435 18.64 37.86 22.22
N ARG A 436 18.06 38.13 21.04
CA ARG A 436 18.12 39.46 20.36
C ARG A 436 17.50 40.56 21.21
N LEU A 437 16.33 40.27 21.83
CA LEU A 437 15.68 41.24 22.71
C LEU A 437 16.43 41.42 24.03
N VAL A 438 17.09 40.37 24.52
CA VAL A 438 18.00 40.44 25.68
C VAL A 438 19.21 41.28 25.35
N ALA A 439 19.83 41.11 24.20
CA ALA A 439 20.97 41.90 23.74
C ALA A 439 20.60 43.37 23.48
N ALA A 440 19.35 43.62 23.06
CA ALA A 440 18.79 44.96 22.97
C ALA A 440 18.45 45.60 24.34
N GLY A 441 18.82 44.97 25.44
CA GLY A 441 18.66 45.49 26.80
C GLY A 441 17.23 45.42 27.39
N LYS A 442 16.28 44.71 26.77
CA LYS A 442 14.90 44.64 27.24
C LYS A 442 14.75 43.73 28.46
N THR A 443 13.96 44.13 29.47
CA THR A 443 13.66 43.31 30.64
C THR A 443 12.78 42.09 30.25
N ASN A 444 12.70 41.03 31.07
CA ASN A 444 11.88 39.85 30.81
C ASN A 444 10.39 40.21 30.65
N ARG A 445 9.90 41.20 31.43
CA ARG A 445 8.57 41.74 31.32
C ARG A 445 8.32 42.45 29.98
N ALA A 446 9.29 43.22 29.48
CA ALA A 446 9.22 43.89 28.17
C ALA A 446 9.28 42.86 27.03
N ILE A 447 10.10 41.81 27.15
CA ILE A 447 10.19 40.69 26.20
C ILE A 447 8.88 39.91 26.19
N ALA A 448 8.33 39.58 27.36
CA ALA A 448 7.06 38.88 27.50
C ALA A 448 5.91 39.62 26.80
N ARG A 449 5.84 40.93 26.95
CA ARG A 449 4.86 41.76 26.22
C ARG A 449 5.10 41.77 24.71
N ALA A 450 6.34 41.98 24.28
CA ALA A 450 6.69 42.02 22.86
C ALA A 450 6.40 40.69 22.12
N LEU A 451 6.51 39.55 22.82
CA LEU A 451 6.34 38.21 22.27
C LEU A 451 5.00 37.55 22.62
N PHE A 452 4.08 38.29 23.25
CA PHE A 452 2.77 37.81 23.69
C PHE A 452 2.85 36.54 24.54
N ARG A 453 3.78 36.51 25.55
CA ARG A 453 4.04 35.38 26.44
C ARG A 453 4.04 35.82 27.92
N SER A 454 4.07 34.83 28.83
CA SER A 454 4.26 35.10 30.27
C SER A 454 5.74 35.36 30.59
N GLU A 455 5.99 36.16 31.65
CA GLU A 455 7.36 36.39 32.13
C GLU A 455 8.05 35.06 32.53
N LYS A 456 7.29 34.11 33.12
CA LYS A 456 7.80 32.78 33.47
C LYS A 456 8.27 31.98 32.25
N THR A 457 7.59 32.15 31.09
CA THR A 457 8.01 31.54 29.82
C THR A 457 9.31 32.14 29.34
N ILE A 458 9.50 33.45 29.46
CA ILE A 458 10.74 34.13 29.07
C ILE A 458 11.90 33.73 30.00
N ASP A 459 11.66 33.60 31.32
CA ASP A 459 12.66 33.12 32.25
C ASP A 459 13.15 31.71 31.87
N ARG A 460 12.24 30.80 31.51
CA ARG A 460 12.57 29.46 31.03
C ARG A 460 13.42 29.51 29.76
N HIS A 461 13.02 30.33 28.77
CA HIS A 461 13.80 30.51 27.56
C HIS A 461 15.20 31.06 27.85
N LEU A 462 15.31 32.04 28.72
CA LEU A 462 16.61 32.61 29.09
C LEU A 462 17.51 31.57 29.79
N SER A 463 16.95 30.78 30.71
CA SER A 463 17.69 29.70 31.37
C SER A 463 18.23 28.67 30.36
N ASN A 464 17.39 28.28 29.37
CA ASN A 464 17.78 27.36 28.32
C ASN A 464 18.87 27.98 27.40
N ILE A 465 18.76 29.27 27.09
CA ILE A 465 19.76 30.01 26.30
C ILE A 465 21.10 29.98 27.03
N LEU A 466 21.11 30.32 28.32
CA LEU A 466 22.35 30.35 29.12
C LEU A 466 23.00 28.95 29.15
N LEU A 467 22.21 27.90 29.33
CA LEU A 467 22.68 26.51 29.32
C LEU A 467 23.28 26.12 27.96
N LYS A 468 22.57 26.40 26.86
CA LYS A 468 22.99 26.06 25.49
C LYS A 468 24.24 26.81 25.05
N LEU A 469 24.37 28.08 25.46
CA LEU A 469 25.54 28.91 25.13
C LEU A 469 26.75 28.66 26.07
N GLY A 470 26.56 27.84 27.11
CA GLY A 470 27.59 27.60 28.12
C GLY A 470 27.98 28.87 28.89
N VAL A 471 27.03 29.80 29.09
CA VAL A 471 27.27 31.07 29.82
C VAL A 471 26.38 31.16 31.05
N HIS A 472 26.89 31.89 32.06
CA HIS A 472 26.25 31.89 33.40
C HIS A 472 25.50 33.19 33.71
N SER A 473 25.43 34.15 32.81
CA SER A 473 24.75 35.41 33.05
C SER A 473 24.12 35.99 31.79
N ARG A 474 23.10 36.83 32.01
CA ARG A 474 22.45 37.61 30.94
C ARG A 474 23.47 38.49 30.17
N ALA A 475 24.41 39.14 30.89
CA ALA A 475 25.44 39.95 30.28
C ALA A 475 26.39 39.10 29.40
N ALA A 476 26.75 37.90 29.88
CA ALA A 476 27.58 37.00 29.10
C ALA A 476 26.84 36.48 27.84
N ALA A 477 25.55 36.24 27.91
CA ALA A 477 24.71 35.87 26.74
C ALA A 477 24.64 37.03 25.73
N THR A 478 24.49 38.26 26.20
CA THR A 478 24.54 39.48 25.35
C THR A 478 25.90 39.62 24.64
N SER A 479 27.01 39.47 25.38
CA SER A 479 28.34 39.49 24.84
C SER A 479 28.60 38.38 23.81
N TYR A 480 28.08 37.19 24.08
CA TYR A 480 28.12 36.07 23.12
C TYR A 480 27.38 36.42 21.82
N ALA A 481 26.17 36.97 21.93
CA ALA A 481 25.35 37.34 20.78
C ALA A 481 26.06 38.34 19.86
N HIS A 482 26.69 39.39 20.44
CA HIS A 482 27.45 40.38 19.67
C HIS A 482 28.70 39.76 19.01
N ARG A 483 29.49 38.95 19.74
CA ARG A 483 30.71 38.31 19.21
C ARG A 483 30.45 37.37 18.04
N HIS A 484 29.30 36.75 18.03
CA HIS A 484 28.93 35.75 17.00
C HIS A 484 27.97 36.31 15.94
N GLY A 485 27.72 37.62 15.90
CA GLY A 485 26.88 38.28 14.90
C GLY A 485 25.41 37.80 14.91
N LEU A 486 24.89 37.45 16.09
CA LEU A 486 23.50 36.98 16.24
C LEU A 486 22.49 38.12 16.40
N VAL A 487 23.00 39.34 16.61
CA VAL A 487 22.25 40.60 16.80
C VAL A 487 22.82 41.66 15.92
#